data_7c695dd0b6f5e89529b003047cc936c7
#
_entry.id   7c695dd0b6f5e89529b003047cc936c7
#
_cell.length_a   1.000
_cell.length_b   1.000
_cell.length_c   1.000
_cell.angle_alpha   90.00
_cell.angle_beta   90.00
_cell.angle_gamma   90.00
#
_symmetry.space_group_name_H-M   'P 1'
#
loop_
_entity.id
_entity.type
_entity.pdbx_description
1 polymer ?
#
loop_
_entity_poly.entity_id
_entity_poly.type
_entity_poly.pdbx_seq_one_letter_code
_entity_poly.pdbx_strand_id
1 'polypeptide(L)'
;MTEKVWNVAAYCRLSRDDGDKAESNSIGSQRDIIREFLRDRTDMVIAKEYVDDGYSGVNFERPGFKQMMEDIRQKKINCIVCKDLSRFARNYIDSGRYLEKIFPFMGVRFIAINDSYDSNGEKTQADSLIVPFKNLINDAYCKDISMKIRTQLDIKRKMGDFIGAFATYGYRKDPENKNRLLVDEEAAQVVEMIFKYRLQGMSNTRIAAKLNSMGVLSPMEYKRSKGMKYGSGFCTSTQATWNAGSVQRVLTNRIYLGTLTQHKRGTPNYKVKKEVHYSEDDWITVEENHDAIIKETDFETVQSLLGKDIRVAPEKEASHIFAGFVYCGDCLHAMARKAVPSHGKRYYYFVCSTHKAKQGCSPHSFSESKLEKIVFQLVRDQINLVCEVDAVLDYIASLPEQQRKVFDYDAQLIRLEDEIKRYQDLKLNLYSDMADGMISKEEYLEFRSGYDRRIQERQKAMVQIKEERLLTVENGERHSEWIDLFRQYENITELQRAVVVNLIERIVIYDAKHIEVVFRYQDQLDEAVQYIDRYKDILPEEA
;
A
#
# COMPACT_ATOMS: atom_id res chain seq x y z
N MET A 1 39.35 39.04 45.53
CA MET A 1 38.95 37.85 44.71
C MET A 1 38.21 38.42 43.52
N THR A 2 38.70 38.25 42.30
CA THR A 2 38.01 38.71 41.11
C THR A 2 36.71 37.90 40.97
N GLU A 3 35.57 38.55 41.05
CA GLU A 3 34.26 37.91 40.81
C GLU A 3 34.27 37.23 39.43
N LYS A 4 33.98 35.93 39.41
CA LYS A 4 34.03 35.12 38.20
C LYS A 4 32.82 35.49 37.33
N VAL A 5 33.05 36.25 36.27
CA VAL A 5 31.99 36.61 35.31
C VAL A 5 31.64 35.39 34.45
N TRP A 6 30.34 35.12 34.34
CA TRP A 6 29.80 34.04 33.53
C TRP A 6 29.36 34.55 32.16
N ASN A 7 30.04 34.09 31.10
CA ASN A 7 29.65 34.35 29.71
C ASN A 7 28.59 33.32 29.30
N VAL A 8 27.36 33.76 29.23
CA VAL A 8 26.16 32.89 29.07
C VAL A 8 25.85 32.62 27.62
N ALA A 9 25.68 31.33 27.26
CA ALA A 9 24.98 30.87 26.09
C ALA A 9 23.49 30.71 26.44
N ALA A 10 22.61 31.53 25.87
CA ALA A 10 21.17 31.32 25.94
C ALA A 10 20.77 30.30 24.89
N TYR A 11 20.40 29.08 25.32
CA TYR A 11 20.04 28.00 24.41
C TYR A 11 18.52 27.76 24.35
N CYS A 12 17.94 27.92 23.14
CA CYS A 12 16.53 27.73 22.89
C CYS A 12 16.32 26.65 21.82
N ARG A 13 15.34 25.76 22.02
CA ARG A 13 14.99 24.73 21.05
C ARG A 13 13.46 24.57 20.91
N LEU A 14 12.97 24.48 19.66
CA LEU A 14 11.61 24.11 19.34
C LEU A 14 11.61 22.88 18.41
N SER A 15 10.76 21.90 18.70
CA SER A 15 10.58 20.71 17.87
C SER A 15 9.45 20.97 16.87
N ARG A 16 9.48 20.33 15.69
CA ARG A 16 8.35 20.35 14.74
C ARG A 16 7.08 19.73 15.33
N ASP A 17 7.23 18.85 16.30
CA ASP A 17 6.13 18.17 16.99
C ASP A 17 5.47 19.07 18.07
N ASP A 18 6.14 20.16 18.48
CA ASP A 18 5.63 21.11 19.45
C ASP A 18 4.73 22.20 18.77
N GLY A 19 4.22 21.92 17.55
CA GLY A 19 3.42 22.83 16.73
C GLY A 19 2.20 23.41 17.46
N ASP A 20 1.96 24.69 17.24
CA ASP A 20 0.77 25.53 17.58
C ASP A 20 0.13 25.39 18.97
N LYS A 21 0.79 24.75 19.93
CA LYS A 21 0.32 24.71 21.32
C LYS A 21 0.91 25.86 22.12
N ALA A 22 0.08 26.87 22.34
CA ALA A 22 0.24 27.96 23.28
C ALA A 22 1.57 28.73 23.23
N GLU A 23 1.50 30.04 23.17
CA GLU A 23 2.61 31.02 23.17
C GLU A 23 3.74 30.76 24.17
N SER A 24 3.48 29.99 25.26
CA SER A 24 4.45 29.66 26.30
C SER A 24 5.61 28.75 25.85
N ASN A 25 5.50 28.07 24.72
CA ASN A 25 6.53 27.16 24.20
C ASN A 25 7.32 27.73 23.02
N SER A 26 6.99 28.91 22.54
CA SER A 26 7.71 29.55 21.45
C SER A 26 9.16 29.87 21.82
N ILE A 27 10.04 30.01 20.84
CA ILE A 27 11.44 30.43 21.03
C ILE A 27 11.50 31.81 21.68
N GLY A 28 10.56 32.70 21.33
CA GLY A 28 10.41 34.03 21.95
C GLY A 28 10.20 33.93 23.46
N SER A 29 9.21 33.14 23.90
CA SER A 29 8.92 32.91 25.31
C SER A 29 10.12 32.28 26.07
N GLN A 30 10.90 31.39 25.44
CA GLN A 30 12.09 30.85 26.06
C GLN A 30 13.18 31.92 26.28
N ARG A 31 13.36 32.82 25.31
CA ARG A 31 14.28 33.97 25.41
C ARG A 31 13.89 34.91 26.54
N ASP A 32 12.60 35.24 26.64
CA ASP A 32 12.11 36.14 27.66
C ASP A 32 12.31 35.58 29.06
N ILE A 33 12.05 34.28 29.27
CA ILE A 33 12.33 33.59 30.54
C ILE A 33 13.82 33.64 30.89
N ILE A 34 14.72 33.40 29.93
CA ILE A 34 16.15 33.43 30.15
C ILE A 34 16.63 34.86 30.49
N ARG A 35 16.11 35.88 29.77
CA ARG A 35 16.46 37.28 30.01
C ARG A 35 15.96 37.75 31.36
N GLU A 36 14.73 37.38 31.73
CA GLU A 36 14.17 37.67 33.05
C GLU A 36 14.99 37.07 34.18
N PHE A 37 15.36 35.78 34.02
CA PHE A 37 16.21 35.07 34.98
C PHE A 37 17.60 35.73 35.19
N LEU A 38 18.13 36.36 34.14
CA LEU A 38 19.46 37.00 34.17
C LEU A 38 19.41 38.49 34.56
N ARG A 39 18.21 39.11 34.61
CA ARG A 39 18.03 40.55 34.86
C ARG A 39 18.75 41.03 36.15
N ASP A 40 18.57 40.29 37.22
CA ASP A 40 19.08 40.68 38.56
C ASP A 40 20.44 40.05 38.89
N ARG A 41 21.11 39.41 37.90
CA ARG A 41 22.38 38.71 38.10
C ARG A 41 23.53 39.44 37.40
N THR A 42 24.20 40.29 38.14
CA THR A 42 25.33 41.10 37.64
C THR A 42 26.59 40.29 37.29
N ASP A 43 26.70 39.08 37.80
CA ASP A 43 27.79 38.15 37.53
C ASP A 43 27.62 37.35 36.21
N MET A 44 26.46 37.52 35.49
CA MET A 44 26.13 36.77 34.30
C MET A 44 25.82 37.70 33.10
N VAL A 45 26.52 37.50 31.99
CA VAL A 45 26.34 38.32 30.77
C VAL A 45 26.00 37.39 29.59
N ILE A 46 24.90 37.69 28.86
CA ILE A 46 24.57 36.93 27.64
C ILE A 46 25.62 37.23 26.56
N ALA A 47 26.50 36.29 26.30
CA ALA A 47 27.50 36.41 25.24
C ALA A 47 26.89 36.09 23.86
N LYS A 48 26.00 35.09 23.77
CA LYS A 48 25.37 34.70 22.53
C LYS A 48 24.13 33.88 22.74
N GLU A 49 23.16 34.01 21.83
CA GLU A 49 21.94 33.18 21.75
C GLU A 49 22.13 32.08 20.70
N TYR A 50 21.70 30.86 21.01
CA TYR A 50 21.75 29.70 20.12
C TYR A 50 20.34 29.12 20.00
N VAL A 51 19.91 28.92 18.75
CA VAL A 51 18.55 28.50 18.45
C VAL A 51 18.56 27.31 17.51
N ASP A 52 17.84 26.25 17.90
CA ASP A 52 17.57 25.09 17.06
C ASP A 52 16.05 24.97 16.86
N ASP A 53 15.53 25.63 15.82
CA ASP A 53 14.12 25.58 15.43
C ASP A 53 13.85 24.40 14.50
N GLY A 54 12.82 23.60 14.79
CA GLY A 54 12.44 22.43 14.01
C GLY A 54 13.30 21.18 14.26
N TYR A 55 14.17 21.20 15.29
CA TYR A 55 15.03 20.06 15.61
C TYR A 55 14.54 19.29 16.85
N SER A 56 14.55 17.95 16.72
CA SER A 56 14.19 17.04 17.83
C SER A 56 15.23 17.07 18.96
N GLY A 57 14.77 16.88 20.20
CA GLY A 57 15.63 16.72 21.38
C GLY A 57 16.32 15.36 21.52
N VAL A 58 16.12 14.43 20.58
CA VAL A 58 16.59 13.04 20.69
C VAL A 58 18.09 12.88 20.44
N ASN A 59 18.70 13.76 19.66
CA ASN A 59 20.14 13.75 19.40
C ASN A 59 20.74 15.17 19.45
N PHE A 60 22.08 15.25 19.46
CA PHE A 60 22.85 16.50 19.51
C PHE A 60 23.38 16.95 18.12
N GLU A 61 22.91 16.34 17.05
CA GLU A 61 23.23 16.72 15.67
C GLU A 61 22.43 17.96 15.21
N ARG A 62 22.58 19.05 15.97
CA ARG A 62 21.84 20.31 15.79
C ARG A 62 22.83 21.46 15.51
N PRO A 63 22.57 22.31 14.51
CA PRO A 63 23.48 23.39 14.14
C PRO A 63 23.78 24.37 15.28
N GLY A 64 22.76 24.85 16.01
CA GLY A 64 22.90 25.77 17.13
C GLY A 64 23.69 25.12 18.27
N PHE A 65 23.41 23.85 18.59
CA PHE A 65 24.14 23.13 19.60
C PHE A 65 25.63 22.91 19.23
N LYS A 66 25.90 22.52 17.98
CA LYS A 66 27.29 22.35 17.51
C LYS A 66 28.08 23.65 17.58
N GLN A 67 27.48 24.76 17.17
CA GLN A 67 28.09 26.08 17.24
C GLN A 67 28.35 26.50 18.69
N MET A 68 27.39 26.25 19.59
CA MET A 68 27.58 26.50 21.04
C MET A 68 28.75 25.70 21.59
N MET A 69 28.85 24.43 21.26
CA MET A 69 29.98 23.58 21.72
C MET A 69 31.32 24.03 21.17
N GLU A 70 31.38 24.58 19.96
CA GLU A 70 32.59 25.13 19.40
C GLU A 70 33.01 26.44 20.14
N ASP A 71 32.05 27.34 20.40
CA ASP A 71 32.29 28.57 21.14
C ASP A 71 32.70 28.26 22.61
N ILE A 72 32.22 27.17 23.19
CA ILE A 72 32.68 26.65 24.50
C ILE A 72 34.14 26.16 24.43
N ARG A 73 34.51 25.38 23.40
CA ARG A 73 35.91 24.91 23.21
C ARG A 73 36.86 26.07 23.04
N GLN A 74 36.42 27.13 22.43
CA GLN A 74 37.18 28.38 22.26
C GLN A 74 37.18 29.27 23.53
N LYS A 75 36.59 28.80 24.64
CA LYS A 75 36.46 29.51 25.92
C LYS A 75 35.75 30.86 25.85
N LYS A 76 34.94 31.09 24.81
CA LYS A 76 34.07 32.26 24.68
C LYS A 76 32.85 32.18 25.60
N ILE A 77 32.39 30.94 25.85
CA ILE A 77 31.24 30.60 26.69
C ILE A 77 31.70 29.72 27.85
N ASN A 78 31.24 30.04 29.06
CA ASN A 78 31.52 29.25 30.27
C ASN A 78 30.26 28.93 31.09
N CYS A 79 29.08 29.38 30.59
CA CYS A 79 27.80 29.07 31.20
C CYS A 79 26.75 28.81 30.10
N ILE A 80 25.90 27.80 30.29
CA ILE A 80 24.75 27.53 29.44
C ILE A 80 23.49 27.73 30.27
N VAL A 81 22.50 28.48 29.72
CA VAL A 81 21.19 28.67 30.35
C VAL A 81 20.11 28.28 29.39
N CYS A 82 19.21 27.42 29.81
CA CYS A 82 18.02 27.01 29.05
C CYS A 82 16.77 27.05 29.94
N LYS A 83 15.58 27.06 29.33
CA LYS A 83 14.29 27.10 30.04
C LYS A 83 14.13 25.86 30.94
N ASP A 84 14.31 24.67 30.37
CA ASP A 84 14.19 23.37 31.05
C ASP A 84 15.10 22.30 30.41
N LEU A 85 15.32 21.19 31.11
CA LEU A 85 16.16 20.09 30.64
C LEU A 85 15.63 19.46 29.32
N SER A 86 14.32 19.50 29.07
CA SER A 86 13.75 18.97 27.85
C SER A 86 14.15 19.77 26.61
N ARG A 87 14.45 21.06 26.76
CA ARG A 87 14.99 21.92 25.68
C ARG A 87 16.43 21.58 25.38
N PHE A 88 17.19 21.18 26.40
CA PHE A 88 18.55 20.72 26.20
C PHE A 88 18.59 19.35 25.52
N ALA A 89 17.98 18.31 26.12
CA ALA A 89 17.92 16.97 25.54
C ALA A 89 16.71 16.17 26.06
N ARG A 90 16.21 15.26 25.23
CA ARG A 90 15.17 14.26 25.59
C ARG A 90 15.76 12.87 25.83
N ASN A 91 17.00 12.60 25.39
CA ASN A 91 17.69 11.34 25.64
C ASN A 91 18.51 11.45 26.93
N TYR A 92 18.13 10.66 27.95
CA TYR A 92 18.78 10.71 29.27
C TYR A 92 20.25 10.29 29.28
N ILE A 93 20.64 9.34 28.38
CA ILE A 93 22.02 8.84 28.31
C ILE A 93 22.96 9.95 27.84
N ASP A 94 22.59 10.61 26.75
CA ASP A 94 23.40 11.67 26.18
C ASP A 94 23.37 12.93 27.04
N SER A 95 22.21 13.33 27.61
CA SER A 95 22.15 14.48 28.50
C SER A 95 22.95 14.27 29.76
N GLY A 96 22.88 13.09 30.38
CA GLY A 96 23.69 12.72 31.53
C GLY A 96 25.18 12.80 31.22
N ARG A 97 25.62 12.31 30.05
CA ARG A 97 27.02 12.40 29.62
C ARG A 97 27.52 13.85 29.53
N TYR A 98 26.70 14.77 29.01
CA TYR A 98 27.06 16.19 28.93
C TYR A 98 27.05 16.85 30.32
N LEU A 99 26.01 16.64 31.11
CA LEU A 99 25.83 17.29 32.40
C LEU A 99 26.82 16.76 33.47
N GLU A 100 27.13 15.47 33.47
CA GLU A 100 27.95 14.83 34.50
C GLU A 100 29.44 14.74 34.13
N LYS A 101 29.78 14.68 32.83
CA LYS A 101 31.14 14.47 32.37
C LYS A 101 31.69 15.63 31.53
N ILE A 102 31.01 15.99 30.44
CA ILE A 102 31.56 16.90 29.43
C ILE A 102 31.63 18.34 29.98
N PHE A 103 30.49 18.88 30.47
CA PHE A 103 30.46 20.25 30.98
C PHE A 103 31.33 20.46 32.23
N PRO A 104 31.33 19.58 33.25
CA PRO A 104 32.24 19.68 34.35
C PRO A 104 33.72 19.62 33.91
N PHE A 105 34.06 18.72 32.98
CA PHE A 105 35.43 18.63 32.45
C PHE A 105 35.87 19.91 31.72
N MET A 106 34.92 20.56 31.00
CA MET A 106 35.19 21.83 30.30
C MET A 106 35.07 23.06 31.20
N GLY A 107 34.69 22.91 32.47
CA GLY A 107 34.47 24.01 33.40
C GLY A 107 33.26 24.89 33.08
N VAL A 108 32.26 24.30 32.42
CA VAL A 108 31.03 24.98 31.99
C VAL A 108 29.93 24.77 33.03
N ARG A 109 29.35 25.88 33.52
CA ARG A 109 28.13 25.88 34.33
C ARG A 109 26.89 25.65 33.47
N PHE A 110 25.98 24.82 33.94
CA PHE A 110 24.72 24.56 33.24
C PHE A 110 23.55 24.87 34.16
N ILE A 111 22.57 25.66 33.64
CA ILE A 111 21.38 26.07 34.39
C ILE A 111 20.13 25.75 33.56
N ALA A 112 19.19 25.02 34.18
CA ALA A 112 17.85 24.81 33.66
C ALA A 112 16.82 25.48 34.60
N ILE A 113 16.22 26.60 34.16
CA ILE A 113 15.46 27.53 35.02
C ILE A 113 14.26 26.83 35.67
N ASN A 114 13.37 26.28 34.87
CA ASN A 114 12.11 25.67 35.34
C ASN A 114 12.34 24.36 36.11
N ASP A 115 13.50 23.72 35.92
CA ASP A 115 13.89 22.52 36.65
C ASP A 115 14.63 22.82 37.92
N SER A 116 14.87 24.14 38.20
CA SER A 116 15.68 24.60 39.34
C SER A 116 17.06 23.91 39.43
N TYR A 117 17.63 23.56 38.28
CA TYR A 117 18.90 22.85 38.18
C TYR A 117 20.02 23.83 37.88
N ASP A 118 21.08 23.79 38.74
CA ASP A 118 22.30 24.54 38.55
C ASP A 118 23.52 23.64 38.87
N SER A 119 24.38 23.43 37.90
CA SER A 119 25.54 22.55 38.06
C SER A 119 26.58 23.07 39.04
N ASN A 120 26.51 24.36 39.42
CA ASN A 120 27.43 25.02 40.38
C ASN A 120 26.79 25.22 41.76
N GLY A 121 25.52 24.84 41.96
CA GLY A 121 24.81 24.87 43.23
C GLY A 121 25.37 23.82 44.22
N GLU A 122 25.10 23.99 45.53
CA GLU A 122 25.40 22.97 46.51
C GLU A 122 24.66 21.68 46.16
N LYS A 123 25.41 20.64 45.76
CA LYS A 123 24.86 19.33 45.40
C LYS A 123 24.35 18.63 46.64
N THR A 124 23.09 18.72 46.94
CA THR A 124 22.42 17.79 47.85
C THR A 124 22.40 16.39 47.21
N GLN A 125 22.54 15.32 48.01
CA GLN A 125 22.41 13.93 47.47
C GLN A 125 21.10 13.70 46.70
N ALA A 126 20.05 14.45 47.03
CA ALA A 126 18.78 14.46 46.36
C ALA A 126 18.87 14.99 44.90
N ASP A 127 19.69 16.02 44.65
CA ASP A 127 19.80 16.65 43.32
C ASP A 127 20.48 15.72 42.31
N SER A 128 21.39 14.85 42.78
CA SER A 128 22.05 13.86 41.92
C SER A 128 21.10 12.77 41.41
N LEU A 129 19.96 12.54 42.07
CA LEU A 129 18.95 11.56 41.70
C LEU A 129 17.79 12.20 40.89
N ILE A 130 17.49 13.48 41.15
CA ILE A 130 16.34 14.16 40.51
C ILE A 130 16.51 14.27 39.00
N VAL A 131 17.71 14.60 38.52
CA VAL A 131 17.96 14.78 37.06
C VAL A 131 17.84 13.48 36.29
N PRO A 132 18.50 12.36 36.68
CA PRO A 132 18.29 11.06 36.05
C PRO A 132 16.81 10.63 36.07
N PHE A 133 16.11 10.87 37.18
CA PHE A 133 14.69 10.49 37.34
C PHE A 133 13.78 11.30 36.43
N LYS A 134 13.94 12.63 36.34
CA LYS A 134 13.20 13.49 35.38
C LYS A 134 13.46 13.08 33.93
N ASN A 135 14.70 12.79 33.59
CA ASN A 135 15.06 12.33 32.26
C ASN A 135 14.45 10.97 31.92
N LEU A 136 14.40 10.03 32.89
CA LEU A 136 13.77 8.73 32.74
C LEU A 136 12.24 8.87 32.51
N ILE A 137 11.58 9.73 33.29
CA ILE A 137 10.14 10.02 33.13
C ILE A 137 9.87 10.61 31.75
N ASN A 138 10.67 11.57 31.29
CA ASN A 138 10.52 12.18 29.97
C ASN A 138 10.70 11.15 28.83
N ASP A 139 11.66 10.23 28.96
CA ASP A 139 11.85 9.16 27.98
C ASP A 139 10.68 8.17 27.99
N ALA A 140 10.19 7.78 29.17
CA ALA A 140 9.02 6.93 29.32
C ALA A 140 7.75 7.59 28.71
N TYR A 141 7.56 8.88 28.92
CA TYR A 141 6.46 9.64 28.33
C TYR A 141 6.54 9.69 26.80
N CYS A 142 7.72 9.94 26.23
CA CYS A 142 7.92 9.89 24.78
C CYS A 142 7.63 8.50 24.20
N LYS A 143 8.02 7.44 24.90
CA LYS A 143 7.73 6.06 24.52
C LYS A 143 6.23 5.79 24.54
N ASP A 144 5.53 6.18 25.59
CA ASP A 144 4.08 6.00 25.75
C ASP A 144 3.31 6.71 24.63
N ILE A 145 3.60 8.00 24.38
CA ILE A 145 2.99 8.75 23.28
C ILE A 145 3.25 8.06 21.94
N SER A 146 4.49 7.63 21.68
CA SER A 146 4.81 6.95 20.43
C SER A 146 4.02 5.65 20.26
N MET A 147 3.86 4.87 21.34
CA MET A 147 3.03 3.65 21.32
C MET A 147 1.57 3.98 21.04
N LYS A 148 0.99 4.96 21.73
CA LYS A 148 -0.40 5.39 21.53
C LYS A 148 -0.67 5.85 20.09
N ILE A 149 0.22 6.68 19.53
CA ILE A 149 0.09 7.13 18.13
C ILE A 149 0.15 5.95 17.17
N ARG A 150 1.09 5.01 17.33
CA ARG A 150 1.21 3.83 16.47
C ARG A 150 -0.03 2.96 16.54
N THR A 151 -0.49 2.63 17.75
CA THR A 151 -1.72 1.85 17.95
C THR A 151 -2.91 2.51 17.29
N GLN A 152 -3.04 3.83 17.43
CA GLN A 152 -4.15 4.57 16.81
C GLN A 152 -4.06 4.60 15.27
N LEU A 153 -2.86 4.74 14.73
CA LEU A 153 -2.64 4.65 13.28
C LEU A 153 -2.93 3.24 12.75
N ASP A 154 -2.60 2.19 13.49
CA ASP A 154 -2.87 0.81 13.08
C ASP A 154 -4.37 0.49 13.13
N ILE A 155 -5.09 0.99 14.14
CA ILE A 155 -6.56 0.90 14.20
C ILE A 155 -7.17 1.60 12.97
N LYS A 156 -6.75 2.82 12.67
CA LYS A 156 -7.23 3.57 11.51
C LYS A 156 -6.98 2.82 10.19
N ARG A 157 -5.77 2.25 10.01
CA ARG A 157 -5.44 1.45 8.82
C ARG A 157 -6.37 0.25 8.67
N LYS A 158 -6.63 -0.47 9.78
CA LYS A 158 -7.55 -1.63 9.80
C LYS A 158 -9.00 -1.24 9.52
N MET A 159 -9.40 -0.02 9.87
CA MET A 159 -10.73 0.54 9.56
C MET A 159 -10.83 1.06 8.11
N GLY A 160 -9.76 0.98 7.32
CA GLY A 160 -9.74 1.47 5.94
C GLY A 160 -9.47 2.98 5.81
N ASP A 161 -9.09 3.66 6.88
CA ASP A 161 -8.70 5.08 6.82
C ASP A 161 -7.38 5.25 6.05
N PHE A 162 -7.38 6.10 5.03
CA PHE A 162 -6.16 6.50 4.33
C PHE A 162 -5.35 7.49 5.18
N ILE A 163 -4.21 7.06 5.70
CA ILE A 163 -3.37 7.89 6.59
C ILE A 163 -2.23 8.61 5.87
N GLY A 164 -2.03 8.40 4.57
CA GLY A 164 -0.99 9.05 3.80
C GLY A 164 -1.15 10.57 3.76
N ALA A 165 -0.04 11.33 3.73
CA ALA A 165 -0.08 12.78 3.64
C ALA A 165 -0.73 13.27 2.33
N PHE A 166 -0.44 12.59 1.22
CA PHE A 166 -0.95 12.91 -0.12
C PHE A 166 -1.61 11.69 -0.73
N ALA A 167 -2.74 11.88 -1.41
CA ALA A 167 -3.40 10.83 -2.17
C ALA A 167 -2.50 10.32 -3.32
N THR A 168 -2.70 9.06 -3.72
CA THR A 168 -2.05 8.48 -4.90
C THR A 168 -2.58 9.19 -6.15
N TYR A 169 -1.77 9.31 -7.20
CA TYR A 169 -2.18 9.86 -8.49
C TYR A 169 -3.39 9.08 -9.04
N GLY A 170 -4.40 9.75 -9.54
CA GLY A 170 -5.71 9.17 -9.89
C GLY A 170 -6.76 9.37 -8.80
N TYR A 171 -6.32 9.69 -7.56
CA TYR A 171 -7.22 9.95 -6.44
C TYR A 171 -6.93 11.27 -5.77
N ARG A 172 -7.94 11.82 -5.09
CA ARG A 172 -7.85 12.98 -4.21
C ARG A 172 -8.41 12.64 -2.83
N LYS A 173 -8.01 13.38 -1.82
CA LYS A 173 -8.63 13.26 -0.50
C LYS A 173 -9.99 13.93 -0.50
N ASP A 174 -10.93 13.31 0.20
CA ASP A 174 -12.23 13.92 0.46
C ASP A 174 -12.06 15.21 1.29
N PRO A 175 -12.64 16.34 0.88
CA PRO A 175 -12.61 17.59 1.65
C PRO A 175 -13.25 17.47 3.04
N GLU A 176 -14.29 16.65 3.19
CA GLU A 176 -15.00 16.43 4.45
C GLU A 176 -14.29 15.43 5.35
N ASN A 177 -13.73 14.35 4.77
CA ASN A 177 -12.99 13.33 5.49
C ASN A 177 -11.64 13.06 4.83
N LYS A 178 -10.57 13.71 5.33
CA LYS A 178 -9.21 13.58 4.78
C LYS A 178 -8.62 12.16 4.81
N ASN A 179 -9.29 11.22 5.47
CA ASN A 179 -8.90 9.82 5.52
C ASN A 179 -9.60 8.97 4.44
N ARG A 180 -10.48 9.55 3.63
CA ARG A 180 -11.16 8.90 2.52
C ARG A 180 -10.55 9.33 1.18
N LEU A 181 -10.49 8.38 0.24
CA LEU A 181 -10.06 8.63 -1.14
C LEU A 181 -11.30 8.77 -2.04
N LEU A 182 -11.27 9.77 -2.91
CA LEU A 182 -12.23 9.96 -4.00
C LEU A 182 -11.48 9.95 -5.32
N VAL A 183 -12.11 9.50 -6.39
CA VAL A 183 -11.53 9.54 -7.74
C VAL A 183 -11.30 10.99 -8.15
N ASP A 184 -10.13 11.27 -8.71
CA ASP A 184 -9.78 12.52 -9.37
C ASP A 184 -9.90 12.29 -10.88
N GLU A 185 -11.01 12.66 -11.48
CA GLU A 185 -11.37 12.31 -12.87
C GLU A 185 -10.28 12.67 -13.89
N GLU A 186 -9.64 13.84 -13.73
CA GLU A 186 -8.56 14.28 -14.64
C GLU A 186 -7.34 13.35 -14.56
N ALA A 187 -6.94 12.99 -13.34
CA ALA A 187 -5.81 12.10 -13.13
C ALA A 187 -6.18 10.62 -13.38
N ALA A 188 -7.43 10.21 -13.13
CA ALA A 188 -7.93 8.86 -13.37
C ALA A 188 -7.91 8.50 -14.87
N GLN A 189 -8.35 9.41 -15.75
CA GLN A 189 -8.26 9.22 -17.20
C GLN A 189 -6.84 8.93 -17.68
N VAL A 190 -5.84 9.55 -17.05
CA VAL A 190 -4.43 9.27 -17.39
C VAL A 190 -4.02 7.88 -16.90
N VAL A 191 -4.51 7.44 -15.74
CA VAL A 191 -4.26 6.08 -15.25
C VAL A 191 -4.87 5.05 -16.21
N GLU A 192 -6.13 5.20 -16.60
CA GLU A 192 -6.79 4.34 -17.59
C GLU A 192 -6.02 4.30 -18.92
N MET A 193 -5.57 5.47 -19.39
CA MET A 193 -4.77 5.57 -20.61
C MET A 193 -3.46 4.79 -20.51
N ILE A 194 -2.79 4.81 -19.36
CA ILE A 194 -1.55 4.06 -19.11
C ILE A 194 -1.82 2.54 -19.20
N PHE A 195 -2.89 2.05 -18.56
CA PHE A 195 -3.29 0.66 -18.63
C PHE A 195 -3.67 0.26 -20.07
N LYS A 196 -4.48 1.06 -20.76
CA LYS A 196 -4.85 0.84 -22.17
C LYS A 196 -3.63 0.74 -23.10
N TYR A 197 -2.65 1.64 -22.95
CA TYR A 197 -1.42 1.58 -23.75
C TYR A 197 -0.59 0.33 -23.44
N ARG A 198 -0.58 -0.11 -22.17
CA ARG A 198 0.12 -1.34 -21.81
C ARG A 198 -0.55 -2.57 -22.41
N LEU A 199 -1.88 -2.68 -22.37
CA LEU A 199 -2.67 -3.72 -23.01
C LEU A 199 -2.44 -3.75 -24.54
N GLN A 200 -2.29 -2.58 -25.16
CA GLN A 200 -1.90 -2.47 -26.58
C GLN A 200 -0.43 -2.88 -26.86
N GLY A 201 0.34 -3.25 -25.85
CA GLY A 201 1.70 -3.76 -25.97
C GLY A 201 2.78 -2.69 -26.00
N MET A 202 2.52 -1.46 -25.60
CA MET A 202 3.55 -0.45 -25.46
C MET A 202 4.46 -0.76 -24.27
N SER A 203 5.76 -0.48 -24.42
CA SER A 203 6.70 -0.55 -23.30
C SER A 203 6.52 0.64 -22.36
N ASN A 204 6.87 0.47 -21.08
CA ASN A 204 6.78 1.54 -20.07
C ASN A 204 7.53 2.81 -20.49
N THR A 205 8.68 2.65 -21.14
CA THR A 205 9.47 3.79 -21.67
C THR A 205 8.72 4.56 -22.75
N ARG A 206 8.03 3.85 -23.64
CA ARG A 206 7.24 4.49 -24.72
C ARG A 206 5.97 5.13 -24.20
N ILE A 207 5.29 4.50 -23.24
CA ILE A 207 4.15 5.11 -22.56
C ILE A 207 4.58 6.44 -21.93
N ALA A 208 5.69 6.44 -21.20
CA ALA A 208 6.23 7.66 -20.60
C ALA A 208 6.55 8.74 -21.64
N ALA A 209 7.22 8.37 -22.74
CA ALA A 209 7.53 9.30 -23.83
C ALA A 209 6.25 9.87 -24.48
N LYS A 210 5.24 9.03 -24.69
CA LYS A 210 3.95 9.45 -25.26
C LYS A 210 3.20 10.41 -24.34
N LEU A 211 3.13 10.13 -23.03
CA LEU A 211 2.53 11.04 -22.05
C LEU A 211 3.25 12.39 -22.03
N ASN A 212 4.58 12.39 -22.06
CA ASN A 212 5.37 13.62 -22.12
C ASN A 212 5.12 14.40 -23.41
N SER A 213 5.02 13.73 -24.57
CA SER A 213 4.72 14.39 -25.85
C SER A 213 3.31 14.99 -25.91
N MET A 214 2.36 14.43 -25.16
CA MET A 214 0.99 14.94 -24.99
C MET A 214 0.91 16.07 -23.96
N GLY A 215 2.02 16.42 -23.30
CA GLY A 215 2.05 17.46 -22.25
C GLY A 215 1.38 17.04 -20.92
N VAL A 216 1.14 15.74 -20.71
CA VAL A 216 0.52 15.23 -19.49
C VAL A 216 1.48 15.39 -18.32
N LEU A 217 1.04 16.11 -17.27
CA LEU A 217 1.86 16.35 -16.08
C LEU A 217 2.17 15.06 -15.35
N SER A 218 3.43 14.89 -14.93
CA SER A 218 3.82 13.78 -14.08
C SER A 218 3.12 13.87 -12.71
N PRO A 219 2.99 12.77 -11.94
CA PRO A 219 2.32 12.78 -10.64
C PRO A 219 2.83 13.84 -9.67
N MET A 220 4.11 14.18 -9.75
CA MET A 220 4.73 15.22 -8.92
C MET A 220 4.30 16.63 -9.37
N GLU A 221 4.40 16.91 -10.67
CA GLU A 221 4.01 18.22 -11.23
C GLU A 221 2.51 18.45 -11.16
N TYR A 222 1.70 17.39 -11.31
CA TYR A 222 0.25 17.47 -11.13
C TYR A 222 -0.12 17.89 -9.70
N LYS A 223 0.54 17.31 -8.68
CA LYS A 223 0.32 17.73 -7.28
C LYS A 223 0.75 19.17 -7.03
N ARG A 224 1.84 19.61 -7.65
CA ARG A 224 2.31 21.01 -7.58
C ARG A 224 1.36 21.97 -8.26
N SER A 225 0.81 21.62 -9.43
CA SER A 225 -0.18 22.46 -10.15
C SER A 225 -1.48 22.66 -9.35
N LYS A 226 -1.85 21.66 -8.51
CA LYS A 226 -2.98 21.78 -7.56
C LYS A 226 -2.61 22.53 -6.26
N GLY A 227 -1.44 23.17 -6.21
CA GLY A 227 -1.00 23.98 -5.04
C GLY A 227 -0.53 23.18 -3.83
N MET A 228 -0.32 21.86 -3.97
CA MET A 228 0.13 21.01 -2.88
C MET A 228 1.64 21.23 -2.63
N LYS A 229 2.04 21.43 -1.36
CA LYS A 229 3.45 21.49 -0.94
C LYS A 229 4.09 20.09 -0.99
N TYR A 230 4.11 19.47 -2.17
CA TYR A 230 4.69 18.15 -2.37
C TYR A 230 6.18 18.26 -2.65
N GLY A 231 7.02 17.75 -1.75
CA GLY A 231 8.47 17.63 -1.94
C GLY A 231 8.86 16.15 -1.97
N SER A 232 9.59 15.71 -2.99
CA SER A 232 10.27 14.43 -2.93
C SER A 232 11.68 14.65 -2.37
N GLY A 233 12.28 13.63 -1.73
CA GLY A 233 13.67 13.68 -1.28
C GLY A 233 14.70 13.87 -2.40
N PHE A 234 14.26 13.86 -3.66
CA PHE A 234 15.05 14.19 -4.84
C PHE A 234 14.84 15.68 -5.16
N CYS A 235 15.85 16.49 -4.93
CA CYS A 235 15.91 17.87 -5.42
C CYS A 235 16.10 17.83 -6.94
N THR A 236 15.00 17.94 -7.68
CA THR A 236 15.07 18.21 -9.12
C THR A 236 14.94 19.71 -9.35
N SER A 237 15.98 20.36 -9.84
CA SER A 237 15.96 21.75 -10.31
C SER A 237 15.12 21.93 -11.58
N THR A 238 14.76 20.84 -12.24
CA THR A 238 13.98 20.78 -13.49
C THR A 238 12.61 20.21 -13.26
N GLN A 239 11.65 20.56 -14.13
CA GLN A 239 10.30 20.00 -14.14
C GLN A 239 10.35 18.47 -14.25
N ALA A 240 9.63 17.78 -13.36
CA ALA A 240 9.61 16.33 -13.34
C ALA A 240 8.73 15.80 -14.48
N THR A 241 9.29 14.92 -15.32
CA THR A 241 8.58 14.26 -16.42
C THR A 241 8.24 12.81 -16.10
N TRP A 242 7.34 12.22 -16.89
CA TRP A 242 7.07 10.79 -16.83
C TRP A 242 8.32 10.00 -17.24
N ASN A 243 8.57 8.89 -16.56
CA ASN A 243 9.62 7.93 -16.86
C ASN A 243 9.11 6.49 -16.71
N ALA A 244 9.86 5.51 -17.18
CA ALA A 244 9.47 4.10 -17.12
C ALA A 244 9.16 3.62 -15.70
N GLY A 245 9.90 4.11 -14.70
CA GLY A 245 9.67 3.75 -13.29
C GLY A 245 8.39 4.36 -12.71
N SER A 246 7.98 5.56 -13.14
CA SER A 246 6.71 6.15 -12.73
C SER A 246 5.51 5.41 -13.36
N VAL A 247 5.63 5.01 -14.62
CA VAL A 247 4.63 4.17 -15.30
C VAL A 247 4.53 2.80 -14.62
N GLN A 248 5.67 2.16 -14.34
CA GLN A 248 5.69 0.87 -13.62
C GLN A 248 4.97 0.95 -12.27
N ARG A 249 5.22 2.01 -11.49
CA ARG A 249 4.55 2.21 -10.20
C ARG A 249 3.04 2.37 -10.32
N VAL A 250 2.55 2.98 -11.41
CA VAL A 250 1.11 3.05 -11.69
C VAL A 250 0.59 1.65 -12.01
N LEU A 251 1.21 0.94 -12.94
CA LEU A 251 0.76 -0.38 -13.41
C LEU A 251 0.78 -1.47 -12.33
N THR A 252 1.58 -1.34 -11.27
CA THR A 252 1.70 -2.36 -10.20
C THR A 252 0.96 -2.00 -8.92
N ASN A 253 0.27 -0.88 -8.86
CA ASN A 253 -0.36 -0.42 -7.63
C ASN A 253 -1.81 -0.89 -7.53
N ARG A 254 -2.10 -1.81 -6.62
CA ARG A 254 -3.45 -2.37 -6.38
C ARG A 254 -4.48 -1.33 -5.88
N ILE A 255 -4.05 -0.13 -5.52
CA ILE A 255 -4.97 0.95 -5.12
C ILE A 255 -5.99 1.27 -6.22
N TYR A 256 -5.64 1.05 -7.50
CA TYR A 256 -6.53 1.30 -8.63
C TYR A 256 -7.66 0.28 -8.77
N LEU A 257 -7.61 -0.82 -8.01
CA LEU A 257 -8.68 -1.81 -7.85
C LEU A 257 -9.65 -1.47 -6.69
N GLY A 258 -9.50 -0.33 -6.04
CA GLY A 258 -10.24 -0.03 -4.82
C GLY A 258 -9.63 -0.64 -3.55
N THR A 259 -8.49 -1.34 -3.66
CA THR A 259 -7.81 -2.01 -2.55
C THR A 259 -6.80 -1.09 -1.88
N LEU A 260 -7.00 -0.77 -0.60
CA LEU A 260 -6.10 0.06 0.17
C LEU A 260 -5.09 -0.80 0.94
N THR A 261 -3.83 -0.80 0.52
CA THR A 261 -2.73 -1.50 1.20
C THR A 261 -1.78 -0.51 1.85
N GLN A 262 -1.67 -0.57 3.18
CA GLN A 262 -0.87 0.32 4.01
C GLN A 262 0.11 -0.48 4.88
N HIS A 263 0.88 0.19 5.76
CA HIS A 263 1.87 -0.42 6.65
C HIS A 263 3.04 -1.13 5.93
N LYS A 264 3.39 -0.66 4.71
CA LYS A 264 4.51 -1.24 3.93
C LYS A 264 5.88 -0.88 4.50
N ARG A 265 5.97 0.18 5.28
CA ARG A 265 7.20 0.68 5.92
C ARG A 265 6.90 1.42 7.22
N GLY A 266 7.91 1.46 8.06
CA GLY A 266 7.85 2.18 9.33
C GLY A 266 9.21 2.29 9.98
N THR A 267 9.25 2.81 11.21
CA THR A 267 10.47 2.86 12.02
C THR A 267 10.35 1.87 13.19
N PRO A 268 11.44 1.16 13.58
CA PRO A 268 11.38 0.16 14.65
C PRO A 268 10.86 0.76 15.97
N ASN A 269 11.33 1.96 16.31
CA ASN A 269 10.91 2.68 17.52
C ASN A 269 11.08 4.20 17.33
N TYR A 270 10.65 5.00 18.32
CA TYR A 270 10.71 6.47 18.27
C TYR A 270 12.14 7.03 18.28
N LYS A 271 13.14 6.27 18.74
CA LYS A 271 14.56 6.66 18.78
C LYS A 271 15.26 6.41 17.44
N VAL A 272 14.88 5.33 16.73
CA VAL A 272 15.51 4.92 15.47
C VAL A 272 14.70 5.50 14.32
N LYS A 273 15.26 6.49 13.64
CA LYS A 273 14.62 7.16 12.49
C LYS A 273 14.85 6.43 11.16
N LYS A 274 15.62 5.33 11.15
CA LYS A 274 15.85 4.53 9.95
C LYS A 274 14.56 3.80 9.59
N GLU A 275 14.06 4.05 8.38
CA GLU A 275 12.90 3.38 7.82
C GLU A 275 13.25 1.90 7.51
N VAL A 276 12.38 0.99 7.87
CA VAL A 276 12.43 -0.43 7.52
C VAL A 276 11.23 -0.79 6.68
N HIS A 277 11.41 -1.70 5.74
CA HIS A 277 10.33 -2.29 4.96
C HIS A 277 9.81 -3.52 5.68
N TYR A 278 8.50 -3.63 5.78
CA TYR A 278 7.82 -4.80 6.32
C TYR A 278 7.56 -5.84 5.22
N SER A 279 7.46 -7.11 5.62
CA SER A 279 7.04 -8.20 4.72
C SER A 279 5.61 -7.99 4.23
N GLU A 280 5.23 -8.65 3.14
CA GLU A 280 3.87 -8.55 2.60
C GLU A 280 2.82 -9.08 3.58
N ASP A 281 3.19 -10.07 4.41
CA ASP A 281 2.33 -10.63 5.45
C ASP A 281 1.98 -9.63 6.57
N ASP A 282 2.84 -8.63 6.78
CA ASP A 282 2.63 -7.57 7.78
C ASP A 282 1.84 -6.38 7.23
N TRP A 283 1.52 -6.37 5.93
CA TRP A 283 0.78 -5.27 5.34
C TRP A 283 -0.68 -5.31 5.77
N ILE A 284 -1.26 -4.13 5.95
CA ILE A 284 -2.69 -4.01 6.25
C ILE A 284 -3.40 -3.67 4.94
N THR A 285 -4.19 -4.64 4.46
CA THR A 285 -4.96 -4.52 3.21
C THR A 285 -6.44 -4.50 3.53
N VAL A 286 -7.17 -3.55 2.93
CA VAL A 286 -8.63 -3.44 3.00
C VAL A 286 -9.13 -3.40 1.56
N GLU A 287 -9.91 -4.38 1.18
CA GLU A 287 -10.53 -4.49 -0.13
C GLU A 287 -11.80 -3.63 -0.20
N GLU A 288 -12.23 -3.28 -1.40
CA GLU A 288 -13.44 -2.45 -1.65
C GLU A 288 -13.51 -1.15 -0.81
N ASN A 289 -12.35 -0.56 -0.53
CA ASN A 289 -12.22 0.61 0.34
C ASN A 289 -12.68 1.92 -0.32
N HIS A 290 -12.54 2.02 -1.64
CA HIS A 290 -12.86 3.20 -2.46
C HIS A 290 -13.13 2.78 -3.90
N ASP A 291 -13.71 3.69 -4.69
CA ASP A 291 -14.07 3.42 -6.08
C ASP A 291 -12.84 3.02 -6.90
N ALA A 292 -12.93 1.90 -7.62
CA ALA A 292 -11.89 1.41 -8.50
C ALA A 292 -11.81 2.26 -9.78
N ILE A 293 -10.59 2.53 -10.26
CA ILE A 293 -10.35 3.18 -11.56
C ILE A 293 -10.18 2.13 -12.66
N ILE A 294 -9.61 0.99 -12.32
CA ILE A 294 -9.26 -0.08 -13.27
C ILE A 294 -10.00 -1.36 -12.86
N LYS A 295 -10.52 -2.07 -13.85
CA LYS A 295 -11.14 -3.39 -13.65
C LYS A 295 -10.07 -4.42 -13.27
N GLU A 296 -10.46 -5.39 -12.44
CA GLU A 296 -9.56 -6.44 -11.98
C GLU A 296 -8.97 -7.25 -13.13
N THR A 297 -9.81 -7.59 -14.12
CA THR A 297 -9.41 -8.30 -15.34
C THR A 297 -8.29 -7.59 -16.12
N ASP A 298 -8.40 -6.28 -16.29
CA ASP A 298 -7.38 -5.46 -16.97
C ASP A 298 -6.09 -5.38 -16.15
N PHE A 299 -6.20 -5.25 -14.83
CA PHE A 299 -5.06 -5.19 -13.93
C PHE A 299 -4.28 -6.51 -13.96
N GLU A 300 -4.93 -7.65 -13.77
CA GLU A 300 -4.32 -8.97 -13.81
C GLU A 300 -3.65 -9.26 -15.15
N THR A 301 -4.34 -8.91 -16.23
CA THR A 301 -3.77 -9.03 -17.58
C THR A 301 -2.48 -8.22 -17.69
N VAL A 302 -2.45 -6.99 -17.18
CA VAL A 302 -1.26 -6.15 -17.18
C VAL A 302 -0.16 -6.75 -16.29
N GLN A 303 -0.49 -7.31 -15.09
CA GLN A 303 0.51 -7.98 -14.25
C GLN A 303 1.15 -9.16 -14.99
N SER A 304 0.35 -9.98 -15.66
CA SER A 304 0.88 -11.10 -16.46
C SER A 304 1.80 -10.62 -17.59
N LEU A 305 1.51 -9.48 -18.21
CA LEU A 305 2.34 -8.86 -19.24
C LEU A 305 3.65 -8.26 -18.70
N LEU A 306 3.66 -7.81 -17.45
CA LEU A 306 4.87 -7.26 -16.83
C LEU A 306 5.90 -8.35 -16.54
N GLY A 307 5.45 -9.59 -16.27
CA GLY A 307 6.33 -10.77 -16.11
C GLY A 307 6.87 -11.35 -17.43
N LYS A 308 6.29 -10.97 -18.58
CA LYS A 308 6.69 -11.52 -19.88
C LYS A 308 7.78 -10.67 -20.54
N ASP A 309 8.77 -11.31 -21.16
CA ASP A 309 9.82 -10.62 -21.95
C ASP A 309 9.24 -10.06 -23.26
N ILE A 310 8.80 -8.81 -23.23
CA ILE A 310 8.25 -8.11 -24.40
C ILE A 310 9.29 -7.12 -24.93
N ARG A 311 10.25 -7.62 -25.69
CA ARG A 311 11.23 -6.77 -26.38
C ARG A 311 10.62 -6.18 -27.64
N VAL A 312 10.57 -4.85 -27.72
CA VAL A 312 10.10 -4.11 -28.89
C VAL A 312 11.30 -3.65 -29.69
N ALA A 313 11.31 -3.89 -31.00
CA ALA A 313 12.35 -3.35 -31.86
C ALA A 313 12.35 -1.81 -31.82
N PRO A 314 13.52 -1.14 -31.84
CA PRO A 314 13.62 0.31 -31.69
C PRO A 314 12.76 1.12 -32.67
N GLU A 315 12.53 0.59 -33.86
CA GLU A 315 11.80 1.25 -34.95
C GLU A 315 10.28 0.99 -34.95
N LYS A 316 9.75 0.09 -34.06
CA LYS A 316 8.34 -0.26 -34.04
C LYS A 316 7.61 0.38 -32.86
N GLU A 317 6.40 0.88 -33.10
CA GLU A 317 5.58 1.51 -32.05
C GLU A 317 5.04 0.54 -31.00
N ALA A 318 4.73 -0.69 -31.41
CA ALA A 318 4.21 -1.73 -30.51
C ALA A 318 4.95 -3.05 -30.71
N SER A 319 4.86 -3.92 -29.71
CA SER A 319 5.36 -5.29 -29.83
C SER A 319 4.51 -6.08 -30.85
N HIS A 320 5.12 -7.11 -31.47
CA HIS A 320 4.41 -8.03 -32.35
C HIS A 320 3.23 -8.70 -31.61
N ILE A 321 2.17 -9.06 -32.36
CA ILE A 321 0.91 -9.60 -31.82
C ILE A 321 1.15 -10.78 -30.85
N PHE A 322 2.11 -11.68 -31.15
CA PHE A 322 2.44 -12.85 -30.31
C PHE A 322 3.67 -12.64 -29.41
N ALA A 323 4.24 -11.43 -29.31
CA ALA A 323 5.43 -11.23 -28.47
C ALA A 323 5.15 -11.54 -27.00
N GLY A 324 5.91 -12.47 -26.41
CA GLY A 324 5.74 -12.93 -25.02
C GLY A 324 4.67 -14.00 -24.81
N PHE A 325 4.06 -14.52 -25.89
CA PHE A 325 3.02 -15.54 -25.79
C PHE A 325 3.38 -16.92 -26.36
N VAL A 326 4.43 -17.02 -27.18
CA VAL A 326 4.83 -18.26 -27.86
C VAL A 326 5.95 -18.94 -27.12
N TYR A 327 5.74 -20.20 -26.76
CA TYR A 327 6.67 -21.03 -25.98
C TYR A 327 6.96 -22.35 -26.71
N CYS A 328 8.14 -22.91 -26.47
CA CYS A 328 8.54 -24.22 -26.96
C CYS A 328 7.94 -25.32 -26.10
N GLY A 329 7.33 -26.33 -26.72
CA GLY A 329 6.70 -27.46 -26.02
C GLY A 329 7.67 -28.35 -25.23
N ASP A 330 8.94 -28.43 -25.66
CA ASP A 330 9.94 -29.29 -24.99
C ASP A 330 10.58 -28.59 -23.79
N CYS A 331 11.01 -27.30 -23.94
CA CYS A 331 11.78 -26.62 -22.91
C CYS A 331 11.00 -25.50 -22.19
N LEU A 332 9.78 -25.22 -22.60
CA LEU A 332 8.87 -24.20 -22.05
C LEU A 332 9.46 -22.77 -22.01
N HIS A 333 10.55 -22.53 -22.75
CA HIS A 333 11.11 -21.20 -22.89
C HIS A 333 10.46 -20.44 -24.05
N ALA A 334 10.41 -19.11 -23.93
CA ALA A 334 9.84 -18.25 -24.95
C ALA A 334 10.58 -18.40 -26.31
N MET A 335 9.82 -18.50 -27.39
CA MET A 335 10.37 -18.60 -28.74
C MET A 335 10.67 -17.22 -29.31
N ALA A 336 11.80 -17.13 -30.01
CA ALA A 336 12.25 -15.90 -30.63
C ALA A 336 11.72 -15.77 -32.07
N ARG A 337 11.20 -14.60 -32.44
CA ARG A 337 10.82 -14.27 -33.81
C ARG A 337 12.06 -14.02 -34.66
N LYS A 338 12.22 -14.75 -35.77
CA LYS A 338 13.35 -14.64 -36.71
C LYS A 338 12.84 -14.31 -38.13
N ALA A 339 13.44 -13.30 -38.75
CA ALA A 339 13.19 -12.99 -40.14
C ALA A 339 14.16 -13.82 -41.04
N VAL A 340 13.62 -14.43 -42.06
CA VAL A 340 14.36 -15.19 -43.06
C VAL A 340 14.09 -14.56 -44.44
N PRO A 341 15.07 -13.93 -45.07
CA PRO A 341 14.91 -13.39 -46.43
C PRO A 341 14.91 -14.52 -47.46
N SER A 342 13.94 -14.51 -48.38
CA SER A 342 13.87 -15.46 -49.49
C SER A 342 13.20 -14.79 -50.68
N HIS A 343 13.85 -14.80 -51.84
CA HIS A 343 13.36 -14.23 -53.10
C HIS A 343 12.85 -12.78 -52.96
N GLY A 344 13.63 -11.93 -52.29
CA GLY A 344 13.26 -10.52 -52.08
C GLY A 344 12.15 -10.24 -51.07
N LYS A 345 11.56 -11.29 -50.50
CA LYS A 345 10.54 -11.20 -49.43
C LYS A 345 11.11 -11.62 -48.09
N ARG A 346 10.57 -11.07 -46.98
CA ARG A 346 10.93 -11.49 -45.61
C ARG A 346 9.84 -12.38 -45.05
N TYR A 347 10.21 -13.60 -44.66
CA TYR A 347 9.36 -14.54 -43.98
C TYR A 347 9.75 -14.57 -42.50
N TYR A 348 8.75 -14.69 -41.63
CA TYR A 348 8.98 -14.69 -40.18
C TYR A 348 8.62 -16.04 -39.59
N TYR A 349 9.48 -16.49 -38.69
CA TYR A 349 9.34 -17.77 -37.99
C TYR A 349 9.57 -17.58 -36.51
N PHE A 350 8.84 -18.32 -35.68
CA PHE A 350 9.15 -18.50 -34.26
C PHE A 350 10.14 -19.66 -34.15
N VAL A 351 11.26 -19.43 -33.46
CA VAL A 351 12.32 -20.44 -33.26
C VAL A 351 12.63 -20.56 -31.77
N CYS A 352 12.90 -21.79 -31.30
CA CYS A 352 13.26 -22.02 -29.91
C CYS A 352 14.54 -21.25 -29.55
N SER A 353 14.46 -20.41 -28.52
CA SER A 353 15.60 -19.60 -28.07
C SER A 353 16.69 -20.45 -27.41
N THR A 354 16.31 -21.50 -26.67
CA THR A 354 17.23 -22.46 -26.02
C THR A 354 18.04 -23.23 -27.06
N HIS A 355 17.38 -23.73 -28.12
CA HIS A 355 18.08 -24.37 -29.24
C HIS A 355 19.03 -23.39 -29.95
N LYS A 356 18.56 -22.17 -30.22
CA LYS A 356 19.38 -21.11 -30.83
C LYS A 356 20.63 -20.78 -30.00
N ALA A 357 20.53 -20.85 -28.68
CA ALA A 357 21.64 -20.65 -27.74
C ALA A 357 22.51 -21.90 -27.55
N LYS A 358 22.21 -23.03 -28.22
CA LYS A 358 22.88 -24.34 -28.08
C LYS A 358 22.82 -24.93 -26.65
N GLN A 359 21.71 -24.71 -25.97
CA GLN A 359 21.49 -25.15 -24.58
C GLN A 359 20.61 -26.42 -24.45
N GLY A 360 20.68 -27.34 -25.41
CA GLY A 360 20.19 -28.71 -25.27
C GLY A 360 18.74 -28.96 -25.66
N CYS A 361 18.04 -28.04 -26.33
CA CYS A 361 16.70 -28.29 -26.87
C CYS A 361 16.75 -28.68 -28.35
N SER A 362 15.74 -29.41 -28.81
CA SER A 362 15.56 -29.78 -30.23
C SER A 362 15.18 -28.55 -31.09
N PRO A 363 15.42 -28.63 -32.44
CA PRO A 363 15.12 -27.51 -33.32
C PRO A 363 13.62 -27.39 -33.56
N HIS A 364 12.97 -26.43 -32.90
CA HIS A 364 11.58 -26.05 -33.15
C HIS A 364 11.51 -24.78 -33.94
N SER A 365 10.76 -24.78 -35.04
CA SER A 365 10.45 -23.59 -35.80
C SER A 365 9.01 -23.66 -36.35
N PHE A 366 8.29 -22.55 -36.29
CA PHE A 366 6.93 -22.44 -36.80
C PHE A 366 6.72 -21.14 -37.57
N SER A 367 6.01 -21.21 -38.71
CA SER A 367 5.75 -20.05 -39.54
C SER A 367 4.75 -19.12 -38.86
N GLU A 368 5.09 -17.82 -38.78
CA GLU A 368 4.22 -16.78 -38.19
C GLU A 368 2.87 -16.71 -38.89
N SER A 369 2.84 -16.69 -40.23
CA SER A 369 1.60 -16.58 -40.99
C SER A 369 0.66 -17.79 -40.84
N LYS A 370 1.23 -18.98 -40.60
CA LYS A 370 0.45 -20.18 -40.28
C LYS A 370 -0.10 -20.08 -38.86
N LEU A 371 0.73 -19.67 -37.91
CA LEU A 371 0.32 -19.50 -36.51
C LEU A 371 -0.83 -18.51 -36.38
N GLU A 372 -0.73 -17.37 -37.06
CA GLU A 372 -1.75 -16.33 -37.04
C GLU A 372 -3.12 -16.85 -37.53
N LYS A 373 -3.13 -17.62 -38.63
CA LYS A 373 -4.38 -18.22 -39.16
C LYS A 373 -4.99 -19.24 -38.19
N ILE A 374 -4.16 -20.11 -37.62
CA ILE A 374 -4.64 -21.15 -36.70
C ILE A 374 -5.16 -20.53 -35.42
N VAL A 375 -4.40 -19.60 -34.82
CA VAL A 375 -4.80 -18.92 -33.59
C VAL A 375 -6.06 -18.07 -33.82
N PHE A 376 -6.18 -17.41 -34.97
CA PHE A 376 -7.38 -16.67 -35.30
C PHE A 376 -8.63 -17.56 -35.33
N GLN A 377 -8.52 -18.74 -35.96
CA GLN A 377 -9.64 -19.68 -36.03
C GLN A 377 -9.99 -20.19 -34.62
N LEU A 378 -9.00 -20.61 -33.83
CA LEU A 378 -9.23 -21.10 -32.46
C LEU A 378 -9.84 -20.03 -31.56
N VAL A 379 -9.42 -18.77 -31.70
CA VAL A 379 -10.00 -17.65 -30.94
C VAL A 379 -11.47 -17.45 -31.33
N ARG A 380 -11.80 -17.51 -32.61
CA ARG A 380 -13.20 -17.41 -33.06
C ARG A 380 -14.07 -18.56 -32.52
N ASP A 381 -13.55 -19.77 -32.61
CA ASP A 381 -14.28 -20.95 -32.12
C ASP A 381 -14.50 -20.85 -30.59
N GLN A 382 -13.51 -20.37 -29.87
CA GLN A 382 -13.62 -20.12 -28.41
C GLN A 382 -14.63 -19.01 -28.08
N ILE A 383 -14.63 -17.91 -28.82
CA ILE A 383 -15.61 -16.83 -28.64
C ILE A 383 -17.02 -17.34 -28.88
N ASN A 384 -17.25 -18.10 -29.97
CA ASN A 384 -18.55 -18.68 -30.27
C ASN A 384 -19.03 -19.61 -29.15
N LEU A 385 -18.14 -20.49 -28.67
CA LEU A 385 -18.43 -21.38 -27.55
C LEU A 385 -18.84 -20.62 -26.29
N VAL A 386 -18.12 -19.55 -25.94
CA VAL A 386 -18.43 -18.72 -24.75
C VAL A 386 -19.80 -18.01 -24.95
N CYS A 387 -20.10 -17.50 -26.14
CA CYS A 387 -21.39 -16.88 -26.41
C CYS A 387 -22.54 -17.91 -26.35
N GLU A 388 -22.34 -19.15 -26.79
CA GLU A 388 -23.33 -20.23 -26.67
C GLU A 388 -23.58 -20.59 -25.20
N VAL A 389 -22.48 -20.77 -24.42
CA VAL A 389 -22.55 -21.04 -22.96
C VAL A 389 -23.31 -19.93 -22.24
N ASP A 390 -23.05 -18.68 -22.57
CA ASP A 390 -23.71 -17.52 -22.00
C ASP A 390 -25.23 -17.50 -22.28
N ALA A 391 -25.63 -17.79 -23.49
CA ALA A 391 -27.06 -17.86 -23.85
C ALA A 391 -27.80 -18.96 -23.05
N VAL A 392 -27.13 -20.09 -22.80
CA VAL A 392 -27.68 -21.18 -21.97
C VAL A 392 -27.74 -20.78 -20.50
N LEU A 393 -26.72 -20.09 -19.97
CA LEU A 393 -26.72 -19.58 -18.62
C LEU A 393 -27.84 -18.56 -18.38
N ASP A 394 -28.05 -17.63 -19.31
CA ASP A 394 -29.15 -16.66 -19.27
C ASP A 394 -30.50 -17.36 -19.26
N TYR A 395 -30.65 -18.43 -20.08
CA TYR A 395 -31.85 -19.24 -20.08
C TYR A 395 -32.09 -19.92 -18.73
N ILE A 396 -31.05 -20.58 -18.14
CA ILE A 396 -31.15 -21.22 -16.83
C ILE A 396 -31.51 -20.19 -15.76
N ALA A 397 -30.89 -19.00 -15.77
CA ALA A 397 -31.20 -17.93 -14.84
C ALA A 397 -32.63 -17.42 -14.94
N SER A 398 -33.27 -17.51 -16.12
CA SER A 398 -34.66 -17.13 -16.35
C SER A 398 -35.68 -18.13 -15.84
N LEU A 399 -35.26 -19.36 -15.47
CA LEU A 399 -36.16 -20.40 -14.99
C LEU A 399 -36.75 -20.08 -13.60
N PRO A 400 -38.08 -20.22 -13.41
CA PRO A 400 -38.75 -19.88 -12.16
C PRO A 400 -38.21 -20.62 -10.91
N GLU A 401 -37.61 -21.77 -11.10
CA GLU A 401 -37.06 -22.62 -10.04
C GLU A 401 -35.77 -22.09 -9.44
N GLN A 402 -34.98 -21.38 -10.22
CA GLN A 402 -33.75 -20.71 -9.77
C GLN A 402 -34.07 -19.53 -8.84
N GLN A 403 -35.03 -18.71 -9.19
CA GLN A 403 -35.45 -17.61 -8.33
C GLN A 403 -35.98 -18.13 -6.99
N ARG A 404 -36.72 -19.26 -6.99
CA ARG A 404 -37.15 -19.90 -5.74
C ARG A 404 -36.00 -20.35 -4.86
N LYS A 405 -34.93 -20.95 -5.41
CA LYS A 405 -33.77 -21.39 -4.63
C LYS A 405 -33.07 -20.23 -3.93
N VAL A 406 -32.90 -19.09 -4.60
CA VAL A 406 -32.29 -17.90 -3.98
C VAL A 406 -33.17 -17.38 -2.84
N PHE A 407 -34.48 -17.29 -3.03
CA PHE A 407 -35.42 -16.91 -1.96
C PHE A 407 -35.41 -17.90 -0.79
N ASP A 408 -35.29 -19.22 -1.06
CA ASP A 408 -35.21 -20.23 -0.03
C ASP A 408 -33.92 -20.11 0.80
N TYR A 409 -32.77 -19.82 0.16
CA TYR A 409 -31.51 -19.55 0.87
C TYR A 409 -31.61 -18.28 1.72
N ASP A 410 -32.18 -17.19 1.19
CA ASP A 410 -32.38 -15.95 1.94
C ASP A 410 -33.29 -16.15 3.15
N ALA A 411 -34.37 -16.91 2.99
CA ALA A 411 -35.28 -17.26 4.08
C ALA A 411 -34.59 -18.14 5.15
N GLN A 412 -33.69 -19.06 4.74
CA GLN A 412 -32.94 -19.89 5.67
C GLN A 412 -31.89 -19.07 6.44
N LEU A 413 -31.21 -18.13 5.78
CA LEU A 413 -30.24 -17.23 6.42
C LEU A 413 -30.91 -16.37 7.50
N ILE A 414 -32.05 -15.77 7.19
CA ILE A 414 -32.83 -14.97 8.16
C ILE A 414 -33.21 -15.81 9.38
N ARG A 415 -33.68 -17.05 9.18
CA ARG A 415 -34.03 -17.95 10.30
C ARG A 415 -32.81 -18.27 11.17
N LEU A 416 -31.66 -18.54 10.59
CA LEU A 416 -30.44 -18.84 11.34
C LEU A 416 -29.91 -17.60 12.09
N GLU A 417 -30.05 -16.41 11.53
CA GLU A 417 -29.72 -15.15 12.23
C GLU A 417 -30.62 -14.91 13.42
N ASP A 418 -31.92 -15.14 13.28
CA ASP A 418 -32.89 -15.04 14.40
C ASP A 418 -32.61 -16.08 15.48
N GLU A 419 -32.27 -17.33 15.12
CA GLU A 419 -31.87 -18.35 16.09
C GLU A 419 -30.60 -17.97 16.85
N ILE A 420 -29.58 -17.47 16.17
CA ILE A 420 -28.32 -17.00 16.79
C ILE A 420 -28.61 -15.87 17.76
N LYS A 421 -29.39 -14.88 17.36
CA LYS A 421 -29.79 -13.75 18.19
C LYS A 421 -30.55 -14.23 19.43
N ARG A 422 -31.51 -15.14 19.26
CA ARG A 422 -32.23 -15.75 20.36
C ARG A 422 -31.30 -16.45 21.35
N TYR A 423 -30.33 -17.25 20.90
CA TYR A 423 -29.37 -17.90 21.78
C TYR A 423 -28.43 -16.90 22.47
N GLN A 424 -28.09 -15.80 21.83
CA GLN A 424 -27.32 -14.71 22.43
C GLN A 424 -28.11 -14.02 23.54
N ASP A 425 -29.38 -13.73 23.31
CA ASP A 425 -30.28 -13.13 24.32
C ASP A 425 -30.46 -14.07 25.52
N LEU A 426 -30.69 -15.38 25.29
CA LEU A 426 -30.76 -16.37 26.35
C LEU A 426 -29.46 -16.45 27.16
N LYS A 427 -28.30 -16.36 26.51
CA LYS A 427 -27.00 -16.34 27.17
C LYS A 427 -26.79 -15.09 28.04
N LEU A 428 -27.29 -13.93 27.60
CA LEU A 428 -27.28 -12.70 28.41
C LEU A 428 -28.16 -12.83 29.66
N ASN A 429 -29.35 -13.42 29.54
CA ASN A 429 -30.26 -13.61 30.65
C ASN A 429 -29.70 -14.58 31.70
N LEU A 430 -28.94 -15.62 31.32
CA LEU A 430 -28.28 -16.54 32.24
C LEU A 430 -27.39 -15.84 33.27
N TYR A 431 -26.74 -14.73 32.90
CA TYR A 431 -25.93 -13.98 33.87
C TYR A 431 -26.79 -13.31 34.95
N SER A 432 -27.95 -12.81 34.55
CA SER A 432 -28.92 -12.24 35.49
C SER A 432 -29.47 -13.31 36.43
N ASP A 433 -29.86 -14.47 35.88
CA ASP A 433 -30.42 -15.60 36.68
C ASP A 433 -29.39 -16.15 37.68
N MET A 434 -28.10 -16.16 37.33
CA MET A 434 -27.03 -16.53 38.26
C MET A 434 -26.84 -15.45 39.36
N ALA A 435 -26.89 -14.17 38.98
CA ALA A 435 -26.74 -13.06 39.92
C ALA A 435 -27.88 -12.98 40.90
N ASP A 436 -29.10 -13.34 40.46
CA ASP A 436 -30.32 -13.41 41.28
C ASP A 436 -30.41 -14.71 42.09
N GLY A 437 -29.43 -15.60 41.96
CA GLY A 437 -29.37 -16.87 42.72
C GLY A 437 -30.36 -17.94 42.25
N MET A 438 -30.95 -17.80 41.06
CA MET A 438 -31.88 -18.77 40.48
C MET A 438 -31.20 -20.02 39.95
N ILE A 439 -29.91 -19.88 39.52
CA ILE A 439 -29.07 -20.99 39.04
C ILE A 439 -27.69 -20.96 39.72
N SER A 440 -27.12 -22.14 39.90
CA SER A 440 -25.78 -22.29 40.45
C SER A 440 -24.71 -21.90 39.43
N LYS A 441 -23.48 -21.69 39.89
CA LYS A 441 -22.34 -21.37 39.03
C LYS A 441 -21.99 -22.52 38.06
N GLU A 442 -22.19 -23.76 38.49
CA GLU A 442 -21.98 -24.96 37.68
C GLU A 442 -23.02 -25.05 36.56
N GLU A 443 -24.29 -24.87 36.87
CA GLU A 443 -25.38 -24.82 35.89
C GLU A 443 -25.22 -23.66 34.91
N TYR A 444 -24.78 -22.49 35.38
CA TYR A 444 -24.46 -21.36 34.51
C TYR A 444 -23.37 -21.71 33.45
N LEU A 445 -22.30 -22.38 33.89
CA LEU A 445 -21.21 -22.77 32.98
C LEU A 445 -21.67 -23.83 31.97
N GLU A 446 -22.50 -24.78 32.40
CA GLU A 446 -23.05 -25.81 31.52
C GLU A 446 -24.00 -25.23 30.47
N PHE A 447 -24.98 -24.43 30.87
CA PHE A 447 -25.90 -23.79 29.94
C PHE A 447 -25.19 -22.83 28.98
N ARG A 448 -24.26 -22.04 29.50
CA ARG A 448 -23.44 -21.14 28.67
C ARG A 448 -22.66 -21.92 27.58
N SER A 449 -22.01 -23.02 27.95
CA SER A 449 -21.29 -23.86 27.00
C SER A 449 -22.22 -24.50 25.96
N GLY A 450 -23.43 -24.87 26.39
CA GLY A 450 -24.47 -25.38 25.51
C GLY A 450 -24.95 -24.36 24.49
N TYR A 451 -25.14 -23.09 24.88
CA TYR A 451 -25.52 -22.02 23.96
C TYR A 451 -24.36 -21.63 23.05
N ASP A 452 -23.13 -21.56 23.55
CA ASP A 452 -21.94 -21.29 22.72
C ASP A 452 -21.75 -22.33 21.60
N ARG A 453 -21.96 -23.62 21.92
CA ARG A 453 -21.92 -24.69 20.91
C ARG A 453 -23.04 -24.53 19.86
N ARG A 454 -24.28 -24.25 20.27
CA ARG A 454 -25.40 -24.04 19.35
C ARG A 454 -25.15 -22.82 18.43
N ILE A 455 -24.66 -21.72 18.98
CA ILE A 455 -24.30 -20.54 18.20
C ILE A 455 -23.24 -20.89 17.16
N GLN A 456 -22.18 -21.62 17.52
CA GLN A 456 -21.14 -22.05 16.58
C GLN A 456 -21.66 -22.99 15.49
N GLU A 457 -22.56 -23.92 15.84
CA GLU A 457 -23.20 -24.83 14.86
C GLU A 457 -24.04 -24.02 13.84
N ARG A 458 -24.81 -23.03 14.29
CA ARG A 458 -25.61 -22.16 13.41
C ARG A 458 -24.75 -21.24 12.56
N GLN A 459 -23.65 -20.70 13.12
CA GLN A 459 -22.69 -19.91 12.36
C GLN A 459 -22.03 -20.71 11.25
N LYS A 460 -21.66 -21.97 11.52
CA LYS A 460 -21.12 -22.87 10.48
C LYS A 460 -22.15 -23.16 9.39
N ALA A 461 -23.40 -23.43 9.76
CA ALA A 461 -24.47 -23.63 8.79
C ALA A 461 -24.72 -22.38 7.95
N MET A 462 -24.65 -21.17 8.56
CA MET A 462 -24.74 -19.91 7.81
C MET A 462 -23.63 -19.75 6.77
N VAL A 463 -22.39 -20.11 7.12
CA VAL A 463 -21.28 -20.05 6.17
C VAL A 463 -21.53 -20.97 4.99
N GLN A 464 -21.96 -22.22 5.23
CA GLN A 464 -22.28 -23.16 4.16
C GLN A 464 -23.41 -22.67 3.25
N ILE A 465 -24.50 -22.16 3.83
CA ILE A 465 -25.63 -21.63 3.05
C ILE A 465 -25.23 -20.37 2.28
N LYS A 466 -24.37 -19.51 2.86
CA LYS A 466 -23.82 -18.35 2.15
C LYS A 466 -22.93 -18.76 0.98
N GLU A 467 -22.14 -19.80 1.14
CA GLU A 467 -21.33 -20.37 0.05
C GLU A 467 -22.21 -20.98 -1.05
N GLU A 468 -23.25 -21.75 -0.69
CA GLU A 468 -24.19 -22.33 -1.65
C GLU A 468 -25.02 -21.26 -2.36
N ARG A 469 -25.49 -20.23 -1.61
CA ARG A 469 -26.16 -19.05 -2.20
C ARG A 469 -25.24 -18.29 -3.14
N LEU A 470 -24.00 -18.07 -2.71
CA LEU A 470 -22.96 -17.39 -3.49
C LEU A 470 -22.69 -18.16 -4.80
N LEU A 471 -22.53 -19.48 -4.72
CA LEU A 471 -22.40 -20.33 -5.92
C LEU A 471 -23.63 -20.26 -6.82
N THR A 472 -24.83 -20.06 -6.27
CA THR A 472 -26.07 -19.95 -7.04
C THR A 472 -26.25 -18.54 -7.67
N VAL A 473 -25.85 -17.48 -6.96
CA VAL A 473 -25.92 -16.08 -7.41
C VAL A 473 -24.67 -15.69 -8.22
N GLU A 474 -23.47 -16.08 -7.78
CA GLU A 474 -22.20 -15.79 -8.48
C GLU A 474 -22.09 -16.49 -9.83
N ASN A 475 -22.76 -17.64 -10.01
CA ASN A 475 -22.92 -18.22 -11.34
C ASN A 475 -23.71 -17.29 -12.28
N GLY A 476 -24.51 -16.32 -11.76
CA GLY A 476 -25.18 -15.28 -12.57
C GLY A 476 -24.36 -13.98 -12.73
N GLU A 477 -23.64 -13.52 -11.69
CA GLU A 477 -22.97 -12.21 -11.72
C GLU A 477 -21.46 -12.29 -12.04
N ARG A 478 -20.74 -13.33 -11.59
CA ARG A 478 -19.32 -13.53 -11.96
C ARG A 478 -19.10 -13.99 -13.40
N HIS A 479 -20.11 -14.60 -14.02
CA HIS A 479 -20.01 -14.93 -15.45
C HIS A 479 -20.00 -13.68 -16.33
N SER A 480 -20.56 -12.55 -15.90
CA SER A 480 -20.70 -11.38 -16.74
C SER A 480 -19.36 -10.76 -17.17
N GLU A 481 -18.35 -10.60 -16.30
CA GLU A 481 -17.15 -9.83 -16.64
C GLU A 481 -16.22 -10.53 -17.65
N TRP A 482 -15.93 -11.81 -17.49
CA TRP A 482 -15.09 -12.53 -18.45
C TRP A 482 -15.84 -12.88 -19.73
N ILE A 483 -17.14 -13.17 -19.66
CA ILE A 483 -18.01 -13.37 -20.82
C ILE A 483 -18.12 -12.07 -21.62
N ASP A 484 -18.36 -10.94 -20.98
CA ASP A 484 -18.38 -9.63 -21.62
C ASP A 484 -17.06 -9.29 -22.32
N LEU A 485 -15.94 -9.76 -21.78
CA LEU A 485 -14.64 -9.62 -22.43
C LEU A 485 -14.58 -10.40 -23.75
N PHE A 486 -15.14 -11.61 -23.83
CA PHE A 486 -15.22 -12.37 -25.06
C PHE A 486 -16.24 -11.75 -26.05
N ARG A 487 -17.39 -11.30 -25.58
CA ARG A 487 -18.40 -10.60 -26.38
C ARG A 487 -17.85 -9.35 -27.09
N GLN A 488 -16.95 -8.62 -26.49
CA GLN A 488 -16.28 -7.46 -27.14
C GLN A 488 -15.59 -7.83 -28.46
N TYR A 489 -15.23 -9.10 -28.61
CA TYR A 489 -14.50 -9.62 -29.77
C TYR A 489 -15.35 -10.53 -30.68
N GLU A 490 -16.68 -10.60 -30.51
CA GLU A 490 -17.58 -11.45 -31.28
C GLU A 490 -17.43 -11.25 -32.81
N ASN A 491 -17.25 -10.01 -33.24
CA ASN A 491 -17.19 -9.64 -34.66
C ASN A 491 -15.75 -9.36 -35.15
N ILE A 492 -14.74 -10.07 -34.64
CA ILE A 492 -13.35 -9.85 -35.07
C ILE A 492 -13.15 -10.32 -36.54
N THR A 493 -12.52 -9.45 -37.34
CA THR A 493 -12.13 -9.74 -38.72
C THR A 493 -10.64 -10.06 -38.88
N GLU A 494 -9.82 -9.65 -37.93
CA GLU A 494 -8.38 -9.86 -37.91
C GLU A 494 -7.87 -10.02 -36.48
N LEU A 495 -6.78 -10.78 -36.30
CA LEU A 495 -6.17 -11.00 -34.99
C LEU A 495 -5.33 -9.80 -34.58
N GLN A 496 -5.85 -9.02 -33.65
CA GLN A 496 -5.14 -7.89 -33.06
C GLN A 496 -4.42 -8.30 -31.78
N ARG A 497 -3.38 -7.54 -31.40
CA ARG A 497 -2.65 -7.83 -30.16
C ARG A 497 -3.54 -7.77 -28.93
N ALA A 498 -4.51 -6.87 -28.87
CA ALA A 498 -5.45 -6.76 -27.74
C ALA A 498 -6.21 -8.08 -27.53
N VAL A 499 -6.66 -8.72 -28.60
CA VAL A 499 -7.34 -10.03 -28.55
C VAL A 499 -6.44 -11.10 -27.95
N VAL A 500 -5.20 -11.20 -28.43
CA VAL A 500 -4.21 -12.17 -27.91
C VAL A 500 -3.91 -11.92 -26.43
N VAL A 501 -3.74 -10.67 -26.05
CA VAL A 501 -3.44 -10.27 -24.66
C VAL A 501 -4.59 -10.58 -23.72
N ASN A 502 -5.81 -10.33 -24.14
CA ASN A 502 -6.99 -10.47 -23.29
C ASN A 502 -7.49 -11.92 -23.20
N LEU A 503 -7.43 -12.66 -24.32
CA LEU A 503 -8.04 -13.99 -24.38
C LEU A 503 -7.05 -15.15 -24.28
N ILE A 504 -5.75 -14.94 -24.56
CA ILE A 504 -4.75 -16.01 -24.57
C ILE A 504 -3.78 -15.86 -23.41
N GLU A 505 -3.55 -16.94 -22.68
CA GLU A 505 -2.50 -17.03 -21.65
C GLU A 505 -1.14 -17.33 -22.27
N ARG A 506 -1.09 -18.39 -23.09
CA ARG A 506 0.12 -18.84 -23.79
C ARG A 506 -0.20 -19.69 -25.01
N ILE A 507 0.74 -19.77 -25.94
CA ILE A 507 0.73 -20.62 -27.11
C ILE A 507 1.96 -21.54 -27.03
N VAL A 508 1.77 -22.83 -27.02
CA VAL A 508 2.84 -23.82 -26.92
C VAL A 508 3.00 -24.52 -28.28
N ILE A 509 4.23 -24.53 -28.81
CA ILE A 509 4.55 -25.16 -30.09
C ILE A 509 5.40 -26.40 -29.81
N TYR A 510 4.84 -27.58 -30.04
CA TYR A 510 5.50 -28.86 -29.90
C TYR A 510 6.23 -29.26 -31.20
N ASP A 511 5.56 -29.13 -32.32
CA ASP A 511 6.13 -29.40 -33.64
C ASP A 511 5.42 -28.64 -34.76
N ALA A 512 5.69 -28.94 -36.03
CA ALA A 512 5.09 -28.25 -37.17
C ALA A 512 3.57 -28.52 -37.35
N LYS A 513 3.00 -29.48 -36.61
CA LYS A 513 1.59 -29.90 -36.70
C LYS A 513 0.83 -29.74 -35.39
N HIS A 514 1.55 -29.79 -34.26
CA HIS A 514 0.95 -29.73 -32.92
C HIS A 514 1.27 -28.42 -32.25
N ILE A 515 0.23 -27.63 -32.03
CA ILE A 515 0.23 -26.41 -31.23
C ILE A 515 -0.90 -26.50 -30.21
N GLU A 516 -0.67 -25.93 -29.06
CA GLU A 516 -1.67 -25.77 -28.02
C GLU A 516 -1.86 -24.28 -27.73
N VAL A 517 -3.10 -23.85 -27.67
CA VAL A 517 -3.45 -22.47 -27.27
C VAL A 517 -4.19 -22.58 -25.95
N VAL A 518 -3.57 -22.05 -24.90
CA VAL A 518 -4.17 -21.98 -23.57
C VAL A 518 -4.88 -20.64 -23.47
N PHE A 519 -6.19 -20.67 -23.31
CA PHE A 519 -7.01 -19.48 -23.14
C PHE A 519 -7.02 -19.03 -21.68
N ARG A 520 -7.21 -17.75 -21.47
CA ARG A 520 -7.56 -17.21 -20.16
C ARG A 520 -8.99 -17.64 -19.83
N TYR A 521 -9.28 -17.71 -18.54
CA TYR A 521 -10.64 -18.06 -18.09
C TYR A 521 -11.12 -19.45 -18.52
N GLN A 522 -10.18 -20.38 -18.83
CA GLN A 522 -10.53 -21.77 -19.16
C GLN A 522 -11.21 -22.47 -17.99
N ASP A 523 -10.69 -22.23 -16.76
CA ASP A 523 -11.25 -22.83 -15.55
C ASP A 523 -12.71 -22.35 -15.32
N GLN A 524 -12.96 -21.05 -15.54
CA GLN A 524 -14.31 -20.47 -15.42
C GLN A 524 -15.27 -21.02 -16.49
N LEU A 525 -14.78 -21.22 -17.71
CA LEU A 525 -15.56 -21.85 -18.77
C LEU A 525 -15.89 -23.30 -18.41
N ASP A 526 -14.92 -24.06 -17.92
CA ASP A 526 -15.11 -25.44 -17.51
C ASP A 526 -16.10 -25.55 -16.34
N GLU A 527 -16.05 -24.64 -15.36
CA GLU A 527 -17.02 -24.52 -14.28
C GLU A 527 -18.44 -24.20 -14.81
N ALA A 528 -18.54 -23.27 -15.76
CA ALA A 528 -19.80 -22.90 -16.38
C ALA A 528 -20.42 -24.09 -17.15
N VAL A 529 -19.62 -24.83 -17.90
CA VAL A 529 -20.06 -26.05 -18.59
C VAL A 529 -20.52 -27.13 -17.61
N GLN A 530 -19.76 -27.36 -16.52
CA GLN A 530 -20.17 -28.29 -15.47
C GLN A 530 -21.46 -27.86 -14.77
N TYR A 531 -21.69 -26.56 -14.63
CA TYR A 531 -22.94 -26.04 -14.08
C TYR A 531 -24.11 -26.33 -15.03
N ILE A 532 -23.95 -26.08 -16.33
CA ILE A 532 -24.96 -26.37 -17.37
C ILE A 532 -25.30 -27.87 -17.40
N ASP A 533 -24.28 -28.74 -17.28
CA ASP A 533 -24.48 -30.20 -17.27
C ASP A 533 -25.41 -30.69 -16.14
N ARG A 534 -25.49 -29.98 -15.01
CA ARG A 534 -26.44 -30.30 -13.92
C ARG A 534 -27.90 -30.03 -14.29
N TYR A 535 -28.15 -29.20 -15.31
CA TYR A 535 -29.48 -28.83 -15.78
C TYR A 535 -29.83 -29.49 -17.11
N LYS A 536 -29.01 -30.43 -17.59
CA LYS A 536 -29.16 -31.09 -18.90
C LYS A 536 -30.54 -31.74 -19.11
N ASP A 537 -31.12 -32.28 -18.03
CA ASP A 537 -32.45 -32.92 -18.06
C ASP A 537 -33.62 -31.92 -18.17
N ILE A 538 -33.36 -30.63 -17.99
CA ILE A 538 -34.37 -29.55 -17.96
C ILE A 538 -34.25 -28.67 -19.20
N LEU A 539 -33.10 -28.71 -19.89
CA LEU A 539 -32.86 -27.94 -21.10
C LEU A 539 -33.60 -28.54 -22.28
N PRO A 540 -34.18 -27.73 -23.18
CA PRO A 540 -34.77 -28.22 -24.42
C PRO A 540 -33.71 -28.87 -25.32
N GLU A 541 -34.07 -29.93 -26.04
CA GLU A 541 -33.15 -30.69 -26.92
C GLU A 541 -32.48 -29.84 -28.03
N GLU A 542 -32.91 -28.59 -28.23
CA GLU A 542 -32.39 -27.66 -29.24
C GLU A 542 -31.58 -26.47 -28.63
N ALA A 543 -31.22 -26.49 -27.33
CA ALA A 543 -30.49 -25.42 -26.66
C ALA A 543 -28.99 -25.69 -26.58
#